data_4fed27e73cb259358e10d47a72de4ecd
#
_entry.id   4fed27e73cb259358e10d47a72de4ecd
#
_cell.length_a   1.000
_cell.length_b   1.000
_cell.length_c   1.000
_cell.angle_alpha   90.00
_cell.angle_beta   90.00
_cell.angle_gamma   90.00
#
_symmetry.space_group_name_H-M   'P 1'
#
loop_
_entity.id
_entity.type
_entity.pdbx_description
1 polymer ?
#
loop_
_entity_poly.entity_id
_entity_poly.type
_entity_poly.pdbx_seq_one_letter_code
_entity_poly.pdbx_strand_id
1 'polypeptide(L)'
;GREIVEYGAKYGALGWLSGLGTFLGFAVIAALTYELIRLTKAYDFKTFMKTIGGPLWIVFDIVYLLFMVVIIAVMASATGNIVEQTLGLNYWVGVVAITVVVAILNFYGSRLIERFETLGTVALYAGYIIFSVLVIGTFGKNISTVFANHDTSFIGGSVSAGKALWSGVLYCAYNLVVMPATFFTIERQTRRVESVVSGIIGGVLATIPWFLTYFAVMCFYPNPDVLGASVPWLAMMQGTAGPVVIAIFGIVMGWTLIETSTGI
;
A
#
# COMPACT_ATOMS: atom_id res chain seq x y z
N GLY A 1 -3.47 0.59 -5.41
CA GLY A 1 -4.87 0.43 -5.85
C GLY A 1 -5.17 -0.97 -6.36
N ARG A 2 -4.34 -1.53 -7.26
CA ARG A 2 -4.54 -2.88 -7.82
C ARG A 2 -4.55 -3.97 -6.74
N GLU A 3 -3.63 -3.89 -5.80
CA GLU A 3 -3.56 -4.83 -4.68
C GLU A 3 -4.82 -4.82 -3.80
N ILE A 4 -5.39 -3.64 -3.56
CA ILE A 4 -6.63 -3.53 -2.78
C ILE A 4 -7.82 -4.15 -3.52
N VAL A 5 -7.84 -4.08 -4.85
CA VAL A 5 -8.80 -4.83 -5.64
C VAL A 5 -8.58 -6.33 -5.47
N GLU A 6 -7.35 -6.79 -5.60
CA GLU A 6 -7.02 -8.22 -5.56
C GLU A 6 -7.26 -8.86 -4.18
N TYR A 7 -6.92 -8.17 -3.11
CA TYR A 7 -7.07 -8.71 -1.76
C TYR A 7 -8.38 -8.34 -1.06
N GLY A 8 -9.11 -7.33 -1.53
CA GLY A 8 -10.31 -6.82 -0.87
C GLY A 8 -11.49 -6.57 -1.79
N ALA A 9 -11.39 -5.61 -2.70
CA ALA A 9 -12.54 -5.11 -3.44
C ALA A 9 -13.21 -6.14 -4.36
N LYS A 10 -12.47 -7.14 -4.86
CA LYS A 10 -13.06 -8.25 -5.63
C LYS A 10 -14.11 -9.03 -4.85
N TYR A 11 -14.07 -9.02 -3.52
CA TYR A 11 -15.06 -9.68 -2.66
C TYR A 11 -16.35 -8.88 -2.47
N GLY A 12 -16.50 -7.74 -3.16
CA GLY A 12 -17.69 -6.90 -3.12
C GLY A 12 -18.11 -6.54 -1.70
N ALA A 13 -19.36 -6.79 -1.35
CA ALA A 13 -19.92 -6.48 -0.04
C ALA A 13 -19.19 -7.11 1.16
N LEU A 14 -18.45 -8.22 0.97
CA LEU A 14 -17.65 -8.86 2.01
C LEU A 14 -16.20 -8.33 2.08
N GLY A 15 -15.80 -7.47 1.13
CA GLY A 15 -14.42 -6.97 1.05
C GLY A 15 -13.96 -6.17 2.26
N TRP A 16 -14.86 -5.50 3.00
CA TRP A 16 -14.51 -4.80 4.23
C TRP A 16 -13.89 -5.70 5.31
N LEU A 17 -14.25 -7.00 5.31
CA LEU A 17 -13.63 -7.99 6.20
C LEU A 17 -12.14 -8.17 5.89
N SER A 18 -11.75 -8.03 4.62
CA SER A 18 -10.34 -8.01 4.24
C SER A 18 -9.64 -6.78 4.82
N GLY A 19 -10.27 -5.61 4.80
CA GLY A 19 -9.76 -4.40 5.48
C GLY A 19 -9.57 -4.61 6.99
N LEU A 20 -10.52 -5.29 7.64
CA LEU A 20 -10.40 -5.66 9.05
C LEU A 20 -9.23 -6.63 9.28
N GLY A 21 -9.09 -7.67 8.42
CA GLY A 21 -7.97 -8.60 8.48
C GLY A 21 -6.62 -7.89 8.29
N THR A 22 -6.56 -6.94 7.37
CA THR A 22 -5.38 -6.09 7.13
C THR A 22 -5.03 -5.26 8.36
N PHE A 23 -6.01 -4.58 8.96
CA PHE A 23 -5.81 -3.79 10.17
C PHE A 23 -5.31 -4.64 11.33
N LEU A 24 -5.99 -5.74 11.62
CA LEU A 24 -5.60 -6.65 12.71
C LEU A 24 -4.20 -7.23 12.48
N GLY A 25 -3.89 -7.62 11.25
CA GLY A 25 -2.57 -8.10 10.87
C GLY A 25 -1.48 -7.05 11.15
N PHE A 26 -1.62 -5.85 10.62
CA PHE A 26 -0.65 -4.77 10.85
C PHE A 26 -0.54 -4.39 12.32
N ALA A 27 -1.66 -4.15 13.01
CA ALA A 27 -1.65 -3.72 14.40
C ALA A 27 -1.00 -4.74 15.33
N VAL A 28 -1.34 -6.03 15.19
CA VAL A 28 -0.81 -7.10 16.03
C VAL A 28 0.67 -7.34 15.73
N ILE A 29 1.03 -7.48 14.46
CA ILE A 29 2.42 -7.80 14.09
C ILE A 29 3.33 -6.62 14.40
N ALA A 30 2.92 -5.38 14.08
CA ALA A 30 3.71 -4.20 14.42
C ALA A 30 3.88 -4.04 15.94
N ALA A 31 2.82 -4.19 16.72
CA ALA A 31 2.91 -4.10 18.18
C ALA A 31 3.86 -5.15 18.78
N LEU A 32 3.78 -6.39 18.30
CA LEU A 32 4.67 -7.48 18.75
C LEU A 32 6.13 -7.25 18.32
N THR A 33 6.33 -6.86 17.06
CA THR A 33 7.67 -6.62 16.51
C THR A 33 8.34 -5.43 17.20
N TYR A 34 7.63 -4.31 17.37
CA TYR A 34 8.18 -3.12 18.02
C TYR A 34 8.52 -3.39 19.49
N GLU A 35 7.67 -4.13 20.20
CA GLU A 35 7.99 -4.54 21.58
C GLU A 35 9.20 -5.46 21.63
N LEU A 36 9.33 -6.38 20.70
CA LEU A 36 10.47 -7.27 20.61
C LEU A 36 11.76 -6.51 20.29
N ILE A 37 11.72 -5.55 19.35
CA ILE A 37 12.85 -4.67 19.04
C ILE A 37 13.28 -3.86 20.27
N ARG A 38 12.31 -3.27 21.01
CA ARG A 38 12.57 -2.52 22.23
C ARG A 38 13.29 -3.38 23.29
N LEU A 39 12.84 -4.63 23.47
CA LEU A 39 13.42 -5.57 24.44
C LEU A 39 14.82 -6.04 24.04
N THR A 40 15.01 -6.33 22.75
CA THR A 40 16.28 -6.87 22.23
C THR A 40 17.27 -5.80 21.80
N LYS A 41 16.82 -4.52 21.70
CA LYS A 41 17.60 -3.39 21.18
C LYS A 41 18.15 -3.63 19.77
N ALA A 42 17.41 -4.38 18.95
CA ALA A 42 17.78 -4.75 17.59
C ALA A 42 17.10 -3.77 16.59
N TYR A 43 17.70 -2.59 16.43
CA TYR A 43 17.12 -1.47 15.69
C TYR A 43 17.38 -1.51 14.16
N ASP A 44 18.02 -2.55 13.68
CA ASP A 44 18.23 -2.82 12.27
C ASP A 44 17.81 -4.25 11.91
N PHE A 45 17.45 -4.45 10.63
CA PHE A 45 16.96 -5.73 10.12
C PHE A 45 17.90 -6.91 10.41
N LYS A 46 19.20 -6.71 10.16
CA LYS A 46 20.19 -7.78 10.30
C LYS A 46 20.36 -8.21 11.75
N THR A 47 20.47 -7.25 12.67
CA THR A 47 20.58 -7.52 14.12
C THR A 47 19.30 -8.18 14.62
N PHE A 48 18.13 -7.70 14.18
CA PHE A 48 16.85 -8.28 14.53
C PHE A 48 16.73 -9.72 14.06
N MET A 49 17.04 -10.01 12.79
CA MET A 49 16.97 -11.36 12.25
C MET A 49 17.98 -12.32 12.90
N LYS A 50 19.17 -11.84 13.22
CA LYS A 50 20.14 -12.65 13.99
C LYS A 50 19.63 -13.01 15.39
N THR A 51 18.97 -12.06 16.04
CA THR A 51 18.45 -12.25 17.40
C THR A 51 17.29 -13.24 17.43
N ILE A 52 16.40 -13.21 16.43
CA ILE A 52 15.20 -14.06 16.39
C ILE A 52 15.45 -15.36 15.63
N GLY A 53 16.10 -15.26 14.48
CA GLY A 53 16.28 -16.37 13.54
C GLY A 53 17.52 -17.22 13.83
N GLY A 54 18.40 -16.78 14.75
CA GLY A 54 19.64 -17.48 15.01
C GLY A 54 20.43 -17.76 13.73
N PRO A 55 20.89 -19.00 13.48
CA PRO A 55 21.68 -19.32 12.29
C PRO A 55 20.90 -19.20 10.96
N LEU A 56 19.57 -19.19 11.01
CA LEU A 56 18.71 -19.05 9.81
C LEU A 56 18.61 -17.62 9.30
N TRP A 57 19.20 -16.63 9.99
CA TRP A 57 19.13 -15.22 9.59
C TRP A 57 19.57 -14.97 8.13
N ILE A 58 20.54 -15.75 7.64
CA ILE A 58 21.06 -15.64 6.28
C ILE A 58 19.96 -15.96 5.24
N VAL A 59 19.12 -16.98 5.52
CA VAL A 59 18.02 -17.35 4.64
C VAL A 59 16.99 -16.22 4.58
N PHE A 60 16.67 -15.62 5.74
CA PHE A 60 15.76 -14.47 5.78
C PHE A 60 16.35 -13.27 5.03
N ASP A 61 17.64 -13.00 5.16
CA ASP A 61 18.33 -11.90 4.46
C ASP A 61 18.26 -12.07 2.94
N ILE A 62 18.55 -13.28 2.44
CA ILE A 62 18.44 -13.60 1.00
C ILE A 62 16.99 -13.43 0.50
N VAL A 63 16.01 -13.97 1.23
CA VAL A 63 14.59 -13.84 0.87
C VAL A 63 14.17 -12.38 0.87
N TYR A 64 14.59 -11.61 1.86
CA TYR A 64 14.31 -10.18 1.98
C TYR A 64 14.86 -9.41 0.77
N LEU A 65 16.12 -9.63 0.39
CA LEU A 65 16.74 -9.00 -0.78
C LEU A 65 16.01 -9.35 -2.09
N LEU A 66 15.60 -10.60 -2.26
CA LEU A 66 14.80 -11.00 -3.44
C LEU A 66 13.46 -10.27 -3.47
N PHE A 67 12.79 -10.14 -2.33
CA PHE A 67 11.54 -9.39 -2.23
C PHE A 67 11.74 -7.91 -2.56
N MET A 68 12.83 -7.27 -2.10
CA MET A 68 13.15 -5.88 -2.42
C MET A 68 13.27 -5.67 -3.93
N VAL A 69 13.98 -6.56 -4.63
CA VAL A 69 14.10 -6.51 -6.10
C VAL A 69 12.73 -6.61 -6.78
N VAL A 70 11.87 -7.52 -6.30
CA VAL A 70 10.51 -7.67 -6.83
C VAL A 70 9.68 -6.40 -6.61
N ILE A 71 9.74 -5.79 -5.42
CA ILE A 71 8.99 -4.57 -5.12
C ILE A 71 9.44 -3.42 -6.02
N ILE A 72 10.75 -3.21 -6.16
CA ILE A 72 11.30 -2.18 -7.05
C ILE A 72 10.83 -2.41 -8.49
N ALA A 73 10.83 -3.65 -8.97
CA ALA A 73 10.34 -3.99 -10.31
C ALA A 73 8.84 -3.68 -10.47
N VAL A 74 8.03 -3.98 -9.46
CA VAL A 74 6.59 -3.66 -9.44
C VAL A 74 6.37 -2.15 -9.46
N MET A 75 7.14 -1.37 -8.67
CA MET A 75 7.04 0.09 -8.65
C MET A 75 7.45 0.69 -10.00
N ALA A 76 8.51 0.19 -10.60
CA ALA A 76 8.96 0.61 -11.94
C ALA A 76 7.88 0.32 -12.99
N SER A 77 7.28 -0.87 -12.97
CA SER A 77 6.18 -1.25 -13.86
C SER A 77 4.95 -0.36 -13.66
N ALA A 78 4.56 -0.07 -12.42
CA ALA A 78 3.45 0.82 -12.12
C ALA A 78 3.69 2.23 -12.66
N THR A 79 4.92 2.75 -12.53
CA THR A 79 5.30 4.06 -13.10
C THR A 79 5.23 4.05 -14.63
N GLY A 80 5.69 2.99 -15.27
CA GLY A 80 5.58 2.81 -16.71
C GLY A 80 4.12 2.91 -17.18
N ASN A 81 3.21 2.18 -16.52
CA ASN A 81 1.78 2.23 -16.82
C ASN A 81 1.16 3.61 -16.59
N ILE A 82 1.53 4.32 -15.51
CA ILE A 82 1.04 5.66 -15.25
C ILE A 82 1.49 6.64 -16.33
N VAL A 83 2.76 6.62 -16.70
CA VAL A 83 3.33 7.50 -17.75
C VAL A 83 2.65 7.24 -19.09
N GLU A 84 2.44 5.98 -19.44
CA GLU A 84 1.75 5.62 -20.68
C GLU A 84 0.30 6.08 -20.69
N GLN A 85 -0.47 5.84 -19.61
CA GLN A 85 -1.89 6.15 -19.53
C GLN A 85 -2.17 7.65 -19.32
N THR A 86 -1.27 8.40 -18.65
CA THR A 86 -1.51 9.82 -18.34
C THR A 86 -0.84 10.77 -19.33
N LEU A 87 0.33 10.43 -19.84
CA LEU A 87 1.15 11.28 -20.71
C LEU A 87 1.18 10.80 -22.16
N GLY A 88 0.68 9.60 -22.44
CA GLY A 88 0.75 8.99 -23.78
C GLY A 88 2.18 8.65 -24.25
N LEU A 89 3.15 8.64 -23.31
CA LEU A 89 4.54 8.29 -23.60
C LEU A 89 4.75 6.77 -23.56
N ASN A 90 5.85 6.31 -24.15
CA ASN A 90 6.18 4.89 -24.11
C ASN A 90 6.38 4.41 -22.66
N TYR A 91 5.84 3.24 -22.31
CA TYR A 91 5.96 2.58 -21.01
C TYR A 91 7.40 2.58 -20.46
N TRP A 92 8.40 2.27 -21.30
CA TRP A 92 9.81 2.21 -20.89
C TRP A 92 10.37 3.56 -20.46
N VAL A 93 9.81 4.68 -20.93
CA VAL A 93 10.20 6.02 -20.46
C VAL A 93 9.92 6.17 -18.98
N GLY A 94 8.76 5.72 -18.51
CA GLY A 94 8.41 5.73 -17.07
C GLY A 94 9.30 4.81 -16.26
N VAL A 95 9.56 3.59 -16.75
CA VAL A 95 10.44 2.61 -16.09
C VAL A 95 11.87 3.15 -15.91
N VAL A 96 12.46 3.69 -16.98
CA VAL A 96 13.81 4.24 -16.93
C VAL A 96 13.85 5.51 -16.06
N ALA A 97 12.86 6.40 -16.18
CA ALA A 97 12.81 7.63 -15.41
C ALA A 97 12.80 7.36 -13.90
N ILE A 98 11.92 6.48 -13.41
CA ILE A 98 11.88 6.15 -11.97
C ILE A 98 13.18 5.51 -11.51
N THR A 99 13.74 4.59 -12.28
CA THR A 99 15.00 3.90 -11.94
C THR A 99 16.15 4.89 -11.78
N VAL A 100 16.27 5.86 -12.70
CA VAL A 100 17.30 6.91 -12.65
C VAL A 100 17.06 7.83 -11.46
N VAL A 101 15.81 8.27 -11.21
CA VAL A 101 15.49 9.16 -10.08
C VAL A 101 15.79 8.48 -8.74
N VAL A 102 15.39 7.22 -8.58
CA VAL A 102 15.67 6.44 -7.36
C VAL A 102 17.16 6.26 -7.15
N ALA A 103 17.92 5.95 -8.21
CA ALA A 103 19.38 5.83 -8.13
C ALA A 103 20.04 7.16 -7.71
N ILE A 104 19.60 8.29 -8.28
CA ILE A 104 20.09 9.62 -7.93
C ILE A 104 19.77 9.94 -6.45
N LEU A 105 18.52 9.73 -6.00
CA LEU A 105 18.13 10.02 -4.62
C LEU A 105 18.94 9.19 -3.63
N ASN A 106 19.13 7.89 -3.89
CA ASN A 106 19.94 7.04 -3.05
C ASN A 106 21.42 7.46 -3.03
N PHE A 107 21.95 8.03 -4.14
CA PHE A 107 23.32 8.53 -4.19
C PHE A 107 23.51 9.81 -3.35
N TYR A 108 22.53 10.71 -3.32
CA TYR A 108 22.62 11.99 -2.58
C TYR A 108 22.29 11.89 -1.08
N GLY A 109 21.84 10.71 -0.58
CA GLY A 109 21.79 10.37 0.83
C GLY A 109 20.49 10.69 1.58
N SER A 110 20.42 10.18 2.80
CA SER A 110 19.24 10.04 3.64
C SER A 110 18.45 11.33 3.94
N ARG A 111 19.11 12.48 4.10
CA ARG A 111 18.39 13.73 4.44
C ARG A 111 17.47 14.23 3.34
N LEU A 112 17.86 14.04 2.08
CA LEU A 112 17.02 14.42 0.95
C LEU A 112 15.82 13.46 0.85
N ILE A 113 16.08 12.18 1.07
CA ILE A 113 15.06 11.13 1.07
C ILE A 113 14.02 11.39 2.16
N GLU A 114 14.42 11.64 3.42
CA GLU A 114 13.49 11.91 4.54
C GLU A 114 12.53 13.09 4.26
N ARG A 115 13.04 14.19 3.69
CA ARG A 115 12.20 15.33 3.32
C ARG A 115 11.24 15.01 2.19
N PHE A 116 11.73 14.26 1.21
CA PHE A 116 10.95 13.83 0.06
C PHE A 116 9.82 12.88 0.49
N GLU A 117 10.10 11.93 1.36
CA GLU A 117 9.14 10.99 1.94
C GLU A 117 8.07 11.69 2.77
N THR A 118 8.44 12.66 3.61
CA THR A 118 7.47 13.41 4.43
C THR A 118 6.48 14.18 3.56
N LEU A 119 6.97 14.88 2.53
CA LEU A 119 6.11 15.61 1.60
C LEU A 119 5.25 14.67 0.77
N GLY A 120 5.80 13.55 0.32
CA GLY A 120 5.10 12.53 -0.45
C GLY A 120 3.97 11.89 0.35
N THR A 121 4.23 11.52 1.60
CA THR A 121 3.22 10.96 2.50
C THR A 121 2.04 11.92 2.70
N VAL A 122 2.30 13.19 2.98
CA VAL A 122 1.24 14.21 3.12
C VAL A 122 0.45 14.37 1.82
N ALA A 123 1.14 14.47 0.69
CA ALA A 123 0.49 14.60 -0.63
C ALA A 123 -0.33 13.35 -0.98
N LEU A 124 0.16 12.16 -0.65
CA LEU A 124 -0.53 10.90 -0.86
C LEU A 124 -1.85 10.84 -0.06
N TYR A 125 -1.80 11.09 1.25
CA TYR A 125 -3.00 11.07 2.07
C TYR A 125 -4.01 12.13 1.62
N ALA A 126 -3.55 13.35 1.33
CA ALA A 126 -4.40 14.40 0.78
C ALA A 126 -5.04 13.96 -0.56
N GLY A 127 -4.25 13.37 -1.45
CA GLY A 127 -4.72 12.83 -2.72
C GLY A 127 -5.79 11.75 -2.52
N TYR A 128 -5.52 10.75 -1.68
CA TYR A 128 -6.49 9.69 -1.39
C TYR A 128 -7.79 10.23 -0.81
N ILE A 129 -7.74 11.19 0.13
CA ILE A 129 -8.93 11.79 0.72
C ILE A 129 -9.71 12.58 -0.34
N ILE A 130 -9.05 13.48 -1.07
CA ILE A 130 -9.69 14.33 -2.09
C ILE A 130 -10.36 13.47 -3.16
N PHE A 131 -9.63 12.51 -3.73
CA PHE A 131 -10.15 11.67 -4.81
C PHE A 131 -11.24 10.72 -4.32
N SER A 132 -11.12 10.17 -3.11
CA SER A 132 -12.16 9.35 -2.52
C SER A 132 -13.44 10.15 -2.31
N VAL A 133 -13.33 11.38 -1.78
CA VAL A 133 -14.49 12.27 -1.58
C VAL A 133 -15.16 12.60 -2.93
N LEU A 134 -14.38 12.92 -3.96
CA LEU A 134 -14.90 13.20 -5.30
C LEU A 134 -15.65 12.00 -5.90
N VAL A 135 -15.01 10.83 -5.88
CA VAL A 135 -15.57 9.59 -6.45
C VAL A 135 -16.81 9.15 -5.66
N ILE A 136 -16.72 9.09 -4.34
CA ILE A 136 -17.84 8.66 -3.48
C ILE A 136 -18.97 9.68 -3.53
N GLY A 137 -18.68 10.98 -3.57
CA GLY A 137 -19.67 12.04 -3.71
C GLY A 137 -20.47 11.95 -5.01
N THR A 138 -19.83 11.52 -6.10
CA THR A 138 -20.45 11.40 -7.42
C THR A 138 -21.18 10.06 -7.63
N PHE A 139 -20.59 8.95 -7.19
CA PHE A 139 -21.06 7.58 -7.50
C PHE A 139 -21.42 6.75 -6.26
N GLY A 140 -21.42 7.33 -5.07
CA GLY A 140 -21.58 6.60 -3.80
C GLY A 140 -22.92 5.86 -3.65
N LYS A 141 -23.93 6.17 -4.46
CA LYS A 141 -25.21 5.44 -4.48
C LYS A 141 -25.02 3.94 -4.75
N ASN A 142 -24.02 3.57 -5.55
CA ASN A 142 -23.76 2.17 -5.84
C ASN A 142 -23.26 1.39 -4.62
N ILE A 143 -22.56 2.05 -3.69
CA ILE A 143 -22.09 1.42 -2.45
C ILE A 143 -23.26 0.82 -1.68
N SER A 144 -24.33 1.61 -1.46
CA SER A 144 -25.52 1.14 -0.75
C SER A 144 -26.17 -0.05 -1.46
N THR A 145 -26.21 -0.05 -2.79
CA THR A 145 -26.74 -1.15 -3.59
C THR A 145 -25.92 -2.42 -3.43
N VAL A 146 -24.59 -2.32 -3.50
CA VAL A 146 -23.66 -3.45 -3.32
C VAL A 146 -23.85 -4.09 -1.94
N PHE A 147 -23.93 -3.27 -0.88
CA PHE A 147 -24.08 -3.77 0.48
C PHE A 147 -25.48 -4.32 0.75
N ALA A 148 -26.54 -3.65 0.28
CA ALA A 148 -27.93 -4.11 0.46
C ALA A 148 -28.19 -5.46 -0.22
N ASN A 149 -27.59 -5.68 -1.39
CA ASN A 149 -27.73 -6.91 -2.14
C ASN A 149 -26.69 -7.97 -1.76
N HIS A 150 -25.82 -7.72 -0.80
CA HIS A 150 -24.69 -8.60 -0.49
C HIS A 150 -23.90 -9.02 -1.72
N ASP A 151 -23.71 -8.09 -2.67
CA ASP A 151 -23.16 -8.39 -3.98
C ASP A 151 -21.69 -8.81 -3.90
N THR A 152 -21.41 -10.02 -4.37
CA THR A 152 -20.07 -10.63 -4.50
C THR A 152 -19.84 -11.18 -5.91
N SER A 153 -20.61 -10.71 -6.89
CA SER A 153 -20.73 -11.31 -8.24
C SER A 153 -19.43 -11.30 -9.04
N PHE A 154 -18.53 -10.34 -8.80
CA PHE A 154 -17.27 -10.22 -9.56
C PHE A 154 -16.40 -11.50 -9.47
N ILE A 155 -16.41 -12.21 -8.35
CA ILE A 155 -15.62 -13.46 -8.19
C ILE A 155 -16.28 -14.66 -8.91
N GLY A 156 -17.56 -14.58 -9.25
CA GLY A 156 -18.26 -15.68 -9.96
C GLY A 156 -18.49 -16.94 -9.14
N GLY A 157 -18.42 -16.89 -7.80
CA GLY A 157 -18.62 -18.01 -6.91
C GLY A 157 -18.98 -17.62 -5.48
N SER A 158 -19.25 -18.60 -4.61
CA SER A 158 -19.51 -18.35 -3.20
C SER A 158 -18.27 -17.87 -2.46
N VAL A 159 -18.40 -16.73 -1.79
CA VAL A 159 -17.36 -16.16 -0.94
C VAL A 159 -17.75 -16.33 0.51
N SER A 160 -16.88 -16.93 1.32
CA SER A 160 -17.06 -16.96 2.77
C SER A 160 -16.42 -15.75 3.45
N ALA A 161 -17.01 -15.30 4.54
CA ALA A 161 -16.44 -14.23 5.37
C ALA A 161 -15.01 -14.53 5.83
N GLY A 162 -14.73 -15.80 6.17
CA GLY A 162 -13.38 -16.24 6.55
C GLY A 162 -12.36 -16.10 5.43
N LYS A 163 -12.74 -16.38 4.18
CA LYS A 163 -11.86 -16.22 3.00
C LYS A 163 -11.55 -14.73 2.77
N ALA A 164 -12.53 -13.85 2.89
CA ALA A 164 -12.33 -12.42 2.76
C ALA A 164 -11.40 -11.88 3.86
N LEU A 165 -11.64 -12.26 5.13
CA LEU A 165 -10.80 -11.88 6.28
C LEU A 165 -9.35 -12.35 6.09
N TRP A 166 -9.16 -13.62 5.70
CA TRP A 166 -7.84 -14.20 5.47
C TRP A 166 -7.09 -13.51 4.34
N SER A 167 -7.79 -13.09 3.29
CA SER A 167 -7.21 -12.30 2.21
C SER A 167 -6.56 -11.00 2.71
N GLY A 168 -7.18 -10.34 3.70
CA GLY A 168 -6.60 -9.16 4.34
C GLY A 168 -5.33 -9.47 5.15
N VAL A 169 -5.31 -10.62 5.83
CA VAL A 169 -4.09 -11.08 6.52
C VAL A 169 -2.97 -11.36 5.52
N LEU A 170 -3.27 -11.94 4.36
CA LEU A 170 -2.29 -12.15 3.30
C LEU A 170 -1.77 -10.83 2.72
N TYR A 171 -2.66 -9.84 2.54
CA TYR A 171 -2.25 -8.49 2.13
C TYR A 171 -1.29 -7.87 3.15
N CYS A 172 -1.59 -7.98 4.45
CA CYS A 172 -0.69 -7.55 5.51
C CYS A 172 0.67 -8.27 5.40
N ALA A 173 0.66 -9.60 5.31
CA ALA A 173 1.88 -10.41 5.25
C ALA A 173 2.80 -9.99 4.08
N TYR A 174 2.22 -9.71 2.91
CA TYR A 174 2.95 -9.21 1.75
C TYR A 174 3.61 -7.85 2.03
N ASN A 175 2.88 -6.93 2.68
CA ASN A 175 3.37 -5.58 2.95
C ASN A 175 4.34 -5.49 4.15
N LEU A 176 4.43 -6.52 4.99
CA LEU A 176 5.38 -6.54 6.12
C LEU A 176 6.85 -6.46 5.69
N VAL A 177 7.14 -6.74 4.44
CA VAL A 177 8.50 -6.65 3.90
C VAL A 177 9.11 -5.24 4.01
N VAL A 178 8.28 -4.18 4.04
CA VAL A 178 8.77 -2.80 4.22
C VAL A 178 8.87 -2.38 5.70
N MET A 179 8.41 -3.21 6.62
CA MET A 179 8.41 -2.91 8.05
C MET A 179 9.81 -2.65 8.65
N PRO A 180 10.89 -3.34 8.20
CA PRO A 180 12.25 -3.08 8.70
C PRO A 180 12.72 -1.63 8.56
N ALA A 181 12.19 -0.89 7.58
CA ALA A 181 12.47 0.53 7.41
C ALA A 181 12.07 1.39 8.62
N THR A 182 11.22 0.88 9.52
CA THR A 182 10.77 1.59 10.73
C THR A 182 11.52 1.22 11.99
N PHE A 183 12.40 0.21 11.99
CA PHE A 183 13.02 -0.36 13.20
C PHE A 183 13.85 0.65 13.98
N PHE A 184 14.58 1.52 13.30
CA PHE A 184 15.40 2.55 13.94
C PHE A 184 14.57 3.57 14.75
N THR A 185 13.30 3.76 14.43
CA THR A 185 12.43 4.70 15.15
C THR A 185 12.11 4.21 16.57
N ILE A 186 12.21 2.90 16.81
CA ILE A 186 11.90 2.27 18.08
C ILE A 186 12.99 2.54 19.15
N GLU A 187 14.19 2.94 18.74
CA GLU A 187 15.28 3.28 19.66
C GLU A 187 14.87 4.31 20.73
N ARG A 188 13.94 5.21 20.38
CA ARG A 188 13.44 6.27 21.29
C ARG A 188 12.35 5.79 22.25
N GLN A 189 11.83 4.58 22.07
CA GLN A 189 10.73 4.04 22.88
C GLN A 189 11.30 3.29 24.09
N THR A 190 10.91 3.74 25.27
CA THR A 190 11.42 3.20 26.53
C THR A 190 10.41 2.29 27.24
N ARG A 191 9.11 2.52 27.01
CA ARG A 191 8.01 1.83 27.68
C ARG A 191 7.28 0.90 26.74
N ARG A 192 6.79 -0.23 27.27
CA ARG A 192 5.95 -1.18 26.52
C ARG A 192 4.74 -0.52 25.86
N VAL A 193 4.10 0.40 26.57
CA VAL A 193 2.90 1.10 26.04
C VAL A 193 3.25 1.90 24.80
N GLU A 194 4.44 2.50 24.72
CA GLU A 194 4.88 3.28 23.56
C GLU A 194 5.04 2.39 22.34
N SER A 195 5.68 1.24 22.44
CA SER A 195 5.87 0.30 21.33
C SER A 195 4.54 -0.31 20.85
N VAL A 196 3.70 -0.74 21.79
CA VAL A 196 2.39 -1.33 21.46
C VAL A 196 1.47 -0.31 20.80
N VAL A 197 1.36 0.89 21.38
CA VAL A 197 0.50 1.96 20.84
C VAL A 197 1.01 2.42 19.48
N SER A 198 2.33 2.56 19.29
CA SER A 198 2.91 2.90 17.98
C SER A 198 2.57 1.85 16.92
N GLY A 199 2.61 0.55 17.26
CA GLY A 199 2.23 -0.52 16.36
C GLY A 199 0.76 -0.46 15.97
N ILE A 200 -0.14 -0.21 16.94
CA ILE A 200 -1.58 -0.07 16.68
C ILE A 200 -1.86 1.16 15.80
N ILE A 201 -1.27 2.31 16.13
CA ILE A 201 -1.42 3.54 15.34
C ILE A 201 -0.90 3.32 13.91
N GLY A 202 0.26 2.67 13.76
CA GLY A 202 0.79 2.29 12.45
C GLY A 202 -0.20 1.44 11.65
N GLY A 203 -0.83 0.45 12.30
CA GLY A 203 -1.88 -0.36 11.69
C GLY A 203 -3.10 0.45 11.25
N VAL A 204 -3.56 1.40 12.08
CA VAL A 204 -4.66 2.32 11.71
C VAL A 204 -4.27 3.16 10.50
N LEU A 205 -3.12 3.83 10.55
CA LEU A 205 -2.66 4.68 9.46
C LEU A 205 -2.50 3.91 8.15
N ALA A 206 -1.89 2.74 8.17
CA ALA A 206 -1.74 1.90 6.98
C ALA A 206 -3.09 1.47 6.38
N THR A 207 -4.13 1.34 7.21
CA THR A 207 -5.44 0.84 6.77
C THR A 207 -6.38 1.94 6.25
N ILE A 208 -6.16 3.21 6.61
CA ILE A 208 -6.98 4.33 6.10
C ILE A 208 -6.99 4.40 4.56
N PRO A 209 -5.86 4.44 3.84
CA PRO A 209 -5.84 4.45 2.38
C PRO A 209 -6.46 3.19 1.77
N TRP A 210 -6.35 2.06 2.48
CA TRP A 210 -6.96 0.81 2.08
C TRP A 210 -8.49 0.94 2.01
N PHE A 211 -9.13 1.41 3.09
CA PHE A 211 -10.58 1.60 3.12
C PHE A 211 -11.06 2.69 2.15
N LEU A 212 -10.33 3.80 2.04
CA LEU A 212 -10.64 4.85 1.07
C LEU A 212 -10.67 4.30 -0.36
N THR A 213 -9.67 3.51 -0.72
CA THR A 213 -9.61 2.85 -2.05
C THR A 213 -10.72 1.82 -2.20
N TYR A 214 -10.97 0.99 -1.18
CA TYR A 214 -12.03 -0.01 -1.20
C TYR A 214 -13.40 0.62 -1.47
N PHE A 215 -13.78 1.65 -0.72
CA PHE A 215 -15.07 2.32 -0.93
C PHE A 215 -15.15 3.05 -2.27
N ALA A 216 -14.06 3.63 -2.74
CA ALA A 216 -14.01 4.22 -4.07
C ALA A 216 -14.26 3.17 -5.16
N VAL A 217 -13.65 1.98 -5.06
CA VAL A 217 -13.89 0.87 -6.00
C VAL A 217 -15.33 0.36 -5.90
N MET A 218 -15.93 0.33 -4.71
CA MET A 218 -17.34 -0.08 -4.53
C MET A 218 -18.32 0.83 -5.27
N CYS A 219 -17.95 2.08 -5.56
CA CYS A 219 -18.75 2.96 -6.41
C CYS A 219 -18.94 2.40 -7.84
N PHE A 220 -18.03 1.57 -8.30
CA PHE A 220 -18.00 0.98 -9.65
C PHE A 220 -18.21 -0.54 -9.67
N TYR A 221 -18.39 -1.15 -8.52
CA TYR A 221 -18.57 -2.60 -8.44
C TYR A 221 -19.89 -3.04 -9.13
N PRO A 222 -19.90 -4.14 -9.88
CA PRO A 222 -18.83 -5.09 -10.24
C PRO A 222 -18.17 -4.81 -11.62
N ASN A 223 -17.99 -3.56 -12.03
CA ASN A 223 -17.49 -3.20 -13.37
C ASN A 223 -16.09 -3.77 -13.63
N PRO A 224 -15.92 -4.67 -14.64
CA PRO A 224 -14.64 -5.30 -14.94
C PRO A 224 -13.60 -4.29 -15.48
N ASP A 225 -14.01 -3.17 -16.10
CA ASP A 225 -13.08 -2.17 -16.62
C ASP A 225 -12.30 -1.47 -15.48
N VAL A 226 -12.92 -1.34 -14.30
CA VAL A 226 -12.27 -0.77 -13.11
C VAL A 226 -11.55 -1.85 -12.31
N LEU A 227 -12.24 -2.97 -12.02
CA LEU A 227 -11.66 -4.03 -11.19
C LEU A 227 -10.56 -4.82 -11.92
N GLY A 228 -10.58 -4.84 -13.26
CA GLY A 228 -9.56 -5.46 -14.11
C GLY A 228 -8.39 -4.53 -14.47
N ALA A 229 -8.52 -3.23 -14.25
CA ALA A 229 -7.52 -2.24 -14.66
C ALA A 229 -6.16 -2.45 -13.97
N SER A 230 -5.08 -2.18 -14.70
CA SER A 230 -3.71 -2.17 -14.12
C SER A 230 -3.56 -1.09 -13.05
N VAL A 231 -4.20 0.07 -13.27
CA VAL A 231 -4.24 1.19 -12.32
C VAL A 231 -5.71 1.58 -12.05
N PRO A 232 -6.41 0.90 -11.12
CA PRO A 232 -7.85 1.10 -10.89
C PRO A 232 -8.22 2.56 -10.60
N TRP A 233 -7.37 3.31 -9.88
CA TRP A 233 -7.60 4.73 -9.63
C TRP A 233 -7.70 5.56 -10.90
N LEU A 234 -6.82 5.31 -11.89
CA LEU A 234 -6.90 6.01 -13.18
C LEU A 234 -8.18 5.63 -13.93
N ALA A 235 -8.56 4.35 -13.92
CA ALA A 235 -9.80 3.89 -14.55
C ALA A 235 -11.04 4.58 -13.94
N MET A 236 -11.10 4.70 -12.60
CA MET A 236 -12.18 5.42 -11.92
C MET A 236 -12.19 6.90 -12.28
N MET A 237 -11.04 7.53 -12.43
CA MET A 237 -10.93 8.97 -12.71
C MET A 237 -11.22 9.33 -14.16
N GLN A 238 -10.93 8.46 -15.11
CA GLN A 238 -11.24 8.69 -16.54
C GLN A 238 -12.73 8.94 -16.79
N GLY A 239 -13.60 8.41 -15.94
CA GLY A 239 -15.06 8.66 -16.01
C GLY A 239 -15.54 9.87 -15.19
N THR A 240 -14.68 10.47 -14.33
CA THR A 240 -15.10 11.46 -13.32
C THR A 240 -14.35 12.77 -13.34
N ALA A 241 -13.15 12.79 -13.86
CA ALA A 241 -12.23 13.92 -13.71
C ALA A 241 -11.75 14.44 -15.07
N GLY A 242 -11.51 15.75 -15.13
CA GLY A 242 -10.88 16.36 -16.30
C GLY A 242 -9.39 16.01 -16.41
N PRO A 243 -8.79 16.23 -17.61
CA PRO A 243 -7.38 15.81 -17.88
C PRO A 243 -6.36 16.41 -16.89
N VAL A 244 -6.59 17.61 -16.40
CA VAL A 244 -5.71 18.28 -15.44
C VAL A 244 -5.70 17.53 -14.10
N VAL A 245 -6.85 17.09 -13.61
CA VAL A 245 -6.98 16.34 -12.35
C VAL A 245 -6.33 14.98 -12.47
N ILE A 246 -6.49 14.31 -13.61
CA ILE A 246 -5.84 13.03 -13.92
C ILE A 246 -4.30 13.20 -13.94
N ALA A 247 -3.80 14.27 -14.55
CA ALA A 247 -2.37 14.56 -14.60
C ALA A 247 -1.81 14.83 -13.19
N ILE A 248 -2.48 15.63 -12.36
CA ILE A 248 -2.08 15.89 -10.97
C ILE A 248 -2.04 14.57 -10.17
N PHE A 249 -3.07 13.74 -10.32
CA PHE A 249 -3.11 12.44 -9.68
C PHE A 249 -1.95 11.54 -10.12
N GLY A 250 -1.67 11.50 -11.43
CA GLY A 250 -0.53 10.76 -11.97
C GLY A 250 0.81 11.20 -11.38
N ILE A 251 1.01 12.50 -11.19
CA ILE A 251 2.20 13.07 -10.54
C ILE A 251 2.28 12.62 -9.06
N VAL A 252 1.19 12.73 -8.32
CA VAL A 252 1.15 12.31 -6.90
C VAL A 252 1.42 10.81 -6.76
N MET A 253 0.82 9.99 -7.61
CA MET A 253 1.05 8.55 -7.62
C MET A 253 2.49 8.21 -8.03
N GLY A 254 3.04 8.88 -9.04
CA GLY A 254 4.44 8.72 -9.43
C GLY A 254 5.40 9.08 -8.30
N TRP A 255 5.10 10.16 -7.57
CA TRP A 255 5.87 10.55 -6.38
C TRP A 255 5.90 9.44 -5.32
N THR A 256 4.75 8.84 -5.00
CA THR A 256 4.67 7.78 -3.97
C THR A 256 5.38 6.49 -4.40
N LEU A 257 5.45 6.22 -5.71
CA LEU A 257 6.22 5.09 -6.21
C LEU A 257 7.72 5.32 -6.05
N ILE A 258 8.19 6.56 -6.29
CA ILE A 258 9.58 6.97 -6.03
C ILE A 258 9.89 6.84 -4.53
N GLU A 259 9.02 7.37 -3.66
CA GLU A 259 9.13 7.30 -2.19
C GLU A 259 9.27 5.86 -1.71
N THR A 260 8.36 4.97 -2.13
CA THR A 260 8.42 3.56 -1.77
C THR A 260 9.72 2.90 -2.25
N SER A 261 10.21 3.26 -3.44
CA SER A 261 11.43 2.67 -4.00
C SER A 261 12.72 3.20 -3.38
N THR A 262 12.68 4.38 -2.74
CA THR A 262 13.85 4.97 -2.05
C THR A 262 13.91 4.60 -0.57
N GLY A 263 12.76 4.32 0.06
CA GLY A 263 12.67 3.89 1.46
C GLY A 263 13.00 2.41 1.70
N ILE A 264 13.21 1.67 0.64
CA ILE A 264 13.61 0.27 0.63
C ILE A 264 15.12 0.15 0.46
#